data_3a16e4aa72291e27b9502c595902ef65
#
_entry.id   3a16e4aa72291e27b9502c595902ef65
#
_cell.length_a   1.000
_cell.length_b   1.000
_cell.length_c   1.000
_cell.angle_alpha   90.00
_cell.angle_beta   90.00
_cell.angle_gamma   90.00
#
_symmetry.space_group_name_H-M   'P 1'
#
loop_
_entity.id
_entity.type
_entity.pdbx_description
1 polymer ?
#
loop_
_entity_poly.entity_id
_entity_poly.type
_entity_poly.pdbx_seq_one_letter_code
_entity_poly.pdbx_strand_id
1 'polypeptide(L)'
;MNSLKTPKPLLAARMAFPLAASLITVLLGEWIARGALTVDTVTSFIFPHAEAYLLAWLFLFLVWLLLDWIFRLPPLSTLGMAVLGCVPCAVNFYTLQLRGEPFLPWDLAQVSEAAGVASAAGIKIQTSMIVTVVVELALMAGSFFLYRGRHKQRWLPRVAGSAATAAALCLLIFGVYLQPAVCQAVGIVADPWMQDRYYRYYGVVTGFMTNLSNLEIDKPDNYSEETVDAILDNVDESRKFSTSPLYPTSYAATTAKDEQVKKPTIIYVMNESYWDVSELEQYGIKFDTDVSANLHALQQTSAYGRAYSPSFGG
;
A
#
# COMPACT_ATOMS: atom_id res chain seq x y z
N MET A 1 -10.38 45.16 29.16
CA MET A 1 -9.24 44.50 28.50
C MET A 1 -9.55 44.38 27.01
N ASN A 2 -9.00 45.33 26.20
CA ASN A 2 -9.21 45.32 24.75
C ASN A 2 -8.63 44.05 24.15
N SER A 3 -9.46 43.17 23.63
CA SER A 3 -9.01 42.07 22.77
C SER A 3 -8.45 42.67 21.48
N LEU A 4 -7.14 42.79 21.38
CA LEU A 4 -6.47 43.15 20.15
C LEU A 4 -6.94 42.13 19.07
N LYS A 5 -7.85 42.56 18.17
CA LYS A 5 -8.30 41.76 17.04
C LYS A 5 -7.08 41.43 16.18
N THR A 6 -6.85 40.16 15.94
CA THR A 6 -5.79 39.71 15.02
C THR A 6 -5.92 40.48 13.70
N PRO A 7 -4.83 41.10 13.17
CA PRO A 7 -4.89 41.81 11.92
C PRO A 7 -5.42 40.92 10.80
N LYS A 8 -6.31 41.45 9.93
CA LYS A 8 -6.92 40.71 8.84
C LYS A 8 -5.92 39.95 7.95
N PRO A 9 -4.76 40.54 7.55
CA PRO A 9 -3.77 39.84 6.73
C PRO A 9 -3.14 38.64 7.47
N LEU A 10 -2.92 38.71 8.77
CA LEU A 10 -2.38 37.62 9.57
C LEU A 10 -3.43 36.48 9.71
N LEU A 11 -4.70 36.81 9.82
CA LEU A 11 -5.76 35.82 9.84
C LEU A 11 -5.85 35.08 8.49
N ALA A 12 -5.83 35.81 7.38
CA ALA A 12 -5.81 35.22 6.03
C ALA A 12 -4.60 34.33 5.82
N ALA A 13 -3.40 34.74 6.23
CA ALA A 13 -2.19 33.92 6.16
C ALA A 13 -2.31 32.62 6.98
N ARG A 14 -2.90 32.70 8.19
CA ARG A 14 -3.16 31.50 9.02
C ARG A 14 -4.15 30.53 8.40
N MET A 15 -5.13 31.02 7.64
CA MET A 15 -6.09 30.15 6.94
C MET A 15 -5.49 29.55 5.66
N ALA A 16 -4.67 30.32 4.95
CA ALA A 16 -4.05 29.87 3.72
C ALA A 16 -2.88 28.88 3.96
N PHE A 17 -2.21 28.96 5.10
CA PHE A 17 -1.02 28.17 5.40
C PHE A 17 -1.26 26.65 5.28
N PRO A 18 -2.25 26.04 5.96
CA PRO A 18 -2.44 24.60 5.87
C PRO A 18 -2.81 24.13 4.46
N LEU A 19 -3.53 24.94 3.68
CA LEU A 19 -3.85 24.67 2.28
C LEU A 19 -2.59 24.64 1.41
N ALA A 20 -1.74 25.65 1.57
CA ALA A 20 -0.49 25.73 0.80
C ALA A 20 0.52 24.67 1.25
N ALA A 21 0.68 24.47 2.57
CA ALA A 21 1.61 23.49 3.11
C ALA A 21 1.25 22.06 2.67
N SER A 22 -0.01 21.66 2.75
CA SER A 22 -0.46 20.33 2.30
C SER A 22 -0.27 20.11 0.80
N LEU A 23 -0.48 21.14 -0.03
CA LEU A 23 -0.20 21.07 -1.46
C LEU A 23 1.29 20.89 -1.75
N ILE A 24 2.13 21.66 -1.05
CA ILE A 24 3.58 21.53 -1.16
C ILE A 24 4.03 20.14 -0.75
N THR A 25 3.50 19.59 0.35
CA THR A 25 3.82 18.23 0.83
C THR A 25 3.43 17.16 -0.20
N VAL A 26 2.26 17.27 -0.86
CA VAL A 26 1.90 16.36 -1.96
C VAL A 26 2.93 16.41 -3.09
N LEU A 27 3.30 17.60 -3.54
CA LEU A 27 4.26 17.76 -4.64
C LEU A 27 5.66 17.26 -4.27
N LEU A 28 6.09 17.49 -3.03
CA LEU A 28 7.35 16.98 -2.51
C LEU A 28 7.35 15.45 -2.39
N GLY A 29 6.25 14.87 -1.95
CA GLY A 29 6.07 13.42 -1.94
C GLY A 29 6.18 12.81 -3.33
N GLU A 30 5.50 13.39 -4.31
CA GLU A 30 5.59 12.95 -5.71
C GLU A 30 7.01 13.11 -6.29
N TRP A 31 7.71 14.18 -5.90
CA TRP A 31 9.11 14.34 -6.30
C TRP A 31 10.00 13.24 -5.73
N ILE A 32 9.81 12.87 -4.47
CA ILE A 32 10.52 11.73 -3.87
C ILE A 32 10.18 10.44 -4.62
N ALA A 33 8.89 10.14 -4.78
CA ALA A 33 8.42 8.88 -5.34
C ALA A 33 8.90 8.64 -6.79
N ARG A 34 9.08 9.71 -7.56
CA ARG A 34 9.50 9.67 -8.97
C ARG A 34 10.99 9.92 -9.17
N GLY A 35 11.70 10.38 -8.14
CA GLY A 35 13.10 10.82 -8.23
C GLY A 35 13.28 12.16 -8.93
N ALA A 36 12.39 12.54 -9.85
CA ALA A 36 12.39 13.83 -10.55
C ALA A 36 10.95 14.31 -10.80
N LEU A 37 10.74 15.63 -10.70
CA LEU A 37 9.50 16.29 -11.08
C LEU A 37 9.78 17.15 -12.33
N THR A 38 9.53 16.57 -13.50
CA THR A 38 9.77 17.22 -14.79
C THR A 38 8.48 17.86 -15.31
N VAL A 39 8.60 18.72 -16.33
CA VAL A 39 7.43 19.28 -17.03
C VAL A 39 6.58 18.15 -17.61
N ASP A 40 7.20 17.13 -18.19
CA ASP A 40 6.50 15.95 -18.70
C ASP A 40 5.73 15.22 -17.60
N THR A 41 6.32 15.05 -16.42
CA THR A 41 5.63 14.46 -15.26
C THR A 41 4.36 15.23 -14.91
N VAL A 42 4.44 16.55 -14.91
CA VAL A 42 3.29 17.41 -14.55
C VAL A 42 2.22 17.36 -15.64
N THR A 43 2.59 17.42 -16.90
CA THR A 43 1.64 17.49 -18.02
C THR A 43 1.06 16.15 -18.43
N SER A 44 1.83 15.05 -18.26
CA SER A 44 1.40 13.72 -18.71
C SER A 44 0.76 12.89 -17.59
N PHE A 45 1.02 13.21 -16.31
CA PHE A 45 0.51 12.43 -15.18
C PHE A 45 -0.31 13.27 -14.20
N ILE A 46 0.22 14.40 -13.70
CA ILE A 46 -0.46 15.15 -12.63
C ILE A 46 -1.69 15.89 -13.15
N PHE A 47 -1.59 16.65 -14.22
CA PHE A 47 -2.73 17.40 -14.76
C PHE A 47 -3.85 16.51 -15.32
N PRO A 48 -3.57 15.44 -16.08
CA PRO A 48 -4.63 14.55 -16.58
C PRO A 48 -5.39 13.80 -15.46
N HIS A 49 -4.78 13.65 -14.30
CA HIS A 49 -5.35 12.94 -13.14
C HIS A 49 -5.42 13.85 -11.89
N ALA A 50 -5.70 15.14 -12.11
CA ALA A 50 -5.71 16.15 -11.06
C ALA A 50 -6.66 15.80 -9.90
N GLU A 51 -7.74 15.06 -10.17
CA GLU A 51 -8.70 14.58 -9.18
C GLU A 51 -8.04 13.75 -8.09
N ALA A 52 -7.11 12.86 -8.45
CA ALA A 52 -6.39 12.01 -7.50
C ALA A 52 -5.44 12.82 -6.60
N TYR A 53 -4.75 13.79 -7.18
CA TYR A 53 -3.85 14.68 -6.43
C TYR A 53 -4.62 15.67 -5.55
N LEU A 54 -5.82 16.09 -5.98
CA LEU A 54 -6.72 16.89 -5.14
C LEU A 54 -7.25 16.10 -3.95
N LEU A 55 -7.54 14.80 -4.12
CA LEU A 55 -7.92 13.93 -3.01
C LEU A 55 -6.75 13.74 -2.03
N ALA A 56 -5.54 13.49 -2.51
CA ALA A 56 -4.34 13.43 -1.66
C ALA A 56 -4.10 14.74 -0.90
N TRP A 57 -4.26 15.87 -1.58
CA TRP A 57 -4.16 17.19 -0.97
C TRP A 57 -5.22 17.40 0.12
N LEU A 58 -6.48 17.07 -0.18
CA LEU A 58 -7.59 17.18 0.78
C LEU A 58 -7.35 16.29 2.00
N PHE A 59 -6.87 15.06 1.78
CA PHE A 59 -6.52 14.13 2.86
C PHE A 59 -5.46 14.74 3.79
N LEU A 60 -4.33 15.20 3.25
CA LEU A 60 -3.26 15.79 4.06
C LEU A 60 -3.69 17.11 4.73
N PHE A 61 -4.50 17.91 4.06
CA PHE A 61 -5.08 19.11 4.64
C PHE A 61 -5.98 18.80 5.86
N LEU A 62 -6.85 17.80 5.74
CA LEU A 62 -7.72 17.37 6.84
C LEU A 62 -6.91 16.76 7.99
N VAL A 63 -5.86 16.00 7.69
CA VAL A 63 -4.92 15.50 8.70
C VAL A 63 -4.27 16.65 9.45
N TRP A 64 -3.75 17.66 8.74
CA TRP A 64 -3.17 18.84 9.38
C TRP A 64 -4.17 19.54 10.30
N LEU A 65 -5.39 19.77 9.83
CA LEU A 65 -6.46 20.39 10.62
C LEU A 65 -6.79 19.59 11.86
N LEU A 66 -6.96 18.28 11.73
CA LEU A 66 -7.28 17.38 12.83
C LEU A 66 -6.20 17.45 13.92
N LEU A 67 -4.94 17.36 13.52
CA LEU A 67 -3.79 17.45 14.43
C LEU A 67 -3.73 18.84 15.11
N ASP A 68 -4.01 19.93 14.36
CA ASP A 68 -4.04 21.27 14.95
C ASP A 68 -5.19 21.45 15.94
N TRP A 69 -6.37 20.87 15.66
CA TRP A 69 -7.48 20.89 16.61
C TRP A 69 -7.16 20.12 17.89
N ILE A 70 -6.49 18.97 17.79
CA ILE A 70 -6.15 18.10 18.92
C ILE A 70 -5.01 18.72 19.75
N PHE A 71 -3.88 18.98 19.11
CA PHE A 71 -2.64 19.34 19.82
C PHE A 71 -2.46 20.85 20.00
N ARG A 72 -3.04 21.67 19.10
CA ARG A 72 -2.86 23.14 19.09
C ARG A 72 -1.38 23.54 18.91
N LEU A 73 -0.62 22.69 18.31
CA LEU A 73 0.79 22.84 18.00
C LEU A 73 1.01 22.76 16.48
N PRO A 74 0.84 23.88 15.73
CA PRO A 74 0.96 23.86 14.28
C PRO A 74 2.27 23.23 13.74
N PRO A 75 3.44 23.40 14.38
CA PRO A 75 4.63 22.67 13.96
C PRO A 75 4.49 21.14 14.04
N LEU A 76 3.83 20.63 15.07
CA LEU A 76 3.57 19.19 15.21
C LEU A 76 2.54 18.71 14.16
N SER A 77 1.55 19.54 13.87
CA SER A 77 0.58 19.26 12.81
C SER A 77 1.23 19.21 11.43
N THR A 78 2.16 20.13 11.17
CA THR A 78 2.96 20.14 9.93
C THR A 78 3.88 18.93 9.85
N LEU A 79 4.54 18.54 10.95
CA LEU A 79 5.35 17.32 11.01
C LEU A 79 4.52 16.06 10.76
N GLY A 80 3.37 15.92 11.42
CA GLY A 80 2.50 14.75 11.24
C GLY A 80 1.98 14.62 9.80
N MET A 81 1.60 15.74 9.19
CA MET A 81 1.22 15.81 7.78
C MET A 81 2.40 15.42 6.86
N ALA A 82 3.59 15.97 7.09
CA ALA A 82 4.80 15.68 6.31
C ALA A 82 5.20 14.20 6.40
N VAL A 83 5.12 13.61 7.59
CA VAL A 83 5.38 12.16 7.78
C VAL A 83 4.41 11.32 6.96
N LEU A 84 3.11 11.60 7.05
CA LEU A 84 2.09 10.83 6.30
C LEU A 84 2.15 11.07 4.79
N GLY A 85 2.57 12.24 4.34
CA GLY A 85 2.68 12.56 2.91
C GLY A 85 3.99 12.10 2.27
N CYS A 86 5.13 12.20 2.97
CA CYS A 86 6.44 11.99 2.37
C CYS A 86 7.05 10.62 2.69
N VAL A 87 6.80 10.04 3.87
CA VAL A 87 7.40 8.74 4.23
C VAL A 87 6.88 7.61 3.33
N PRO A 88 5.57 7.46 3.07
CA PRO A 88 5.09 6.46 2.12
C PRO A 88 5.71 6.63 0.71
N CYS A 89 5.90 7.89 0.27
CA CYS A 89 6.54 8.18 -1.01
C CYS A 89 8.01 7.76 -1.05
N ALA A 90 8.74 7.95 0.05
CA ALA A 90 10.12 7.50 0.16
C ALA A 90 10.22 5.97 0.19
N VAL A 91 9.34 5.29 0.93
CA VAL A 91 9.26 3.83 0.93
C VAL A 91 8.92 3.33 -0.48
N ASN A 92 7.91 3.90 -1.12
CA ASN A 92 7.50 3.55 -2.48
C ASN A 92 8.65 3.67 -3.50
N PHE A 93 9.47 4.72 -3.39
CA PHE A 93 10.64 4.89 -4.24
C PHE A 93 11.60 3.70 -4.14
N TYR A 94 11.91 3.25 -2.92
CA TYR A 94 12.83 2.14 -2.71
C TYR A 94 12.20 0.77 -3.03
N THR A 95 10.92 0.57 -2.75
CA THR A 95 10.24 -0.69 -3.11
C THR A 95 10.20 -0.89 -4.61
N LEU A 96 9.90 0.17 -5.38
CA LEU A 96 9.97 0.13 -6.85
C LEU A 96 11.38 -0.19 -7.37
N GLN A 97 12.44 0.33 -6.74
CA GLN A 97 13.82 0.02 -7.16
C GLN A 97 14.27 -1.39 -6.81
N LEU A 98 13.82 -1.93 -5.68
CA LEU A 98 14.29 -3.22 -5.16
C LEU A 98 13.50 -4.40 -5.72
N ARG A 99 12.19 -4.25 -5.89
CA ARG A 99 11.31 -5.35 -6.30
C ARG A 99 10.46 -5.05 -7.54
N GLY A 100 10.49 -3.81 -8.07
CA GLY A 100 9.70 -3.42 -9.24
C GLY A 100 8.23 -3.12 -8.95
N GLU A 101 7.78 -3.23 -7.71
CA GLU A 101 6.40 -2.99 -7.28
C GLU A 101 6.31 -1.80 -6.32
N PRO A 102 5.17 -1.05 -6.33
CA PRO A 102 4.97 0.06 -5.42
C PRO A 102 4.77 -0.41 -3.97
N PHE A 103 4.81 0.56 -3.05
CA PHE A 103 4.50 0.34 -1.65
C PHE A 103 2.98 0.18 -1.46
N LEU A 104 2.55 -1.00 -1.07
CA LEU A 104 1.16 -1.41 -0.96
C LEU A 104 0.72 -1.54 0.51
N PRO A 105 -0.58 -1.40 0.84
CA PRO A 105 -1.03 -1.46 2.23
C PRO A 105 -0.67 -2.75 2.98
N TRP A 106 -0.64 -3.89 2.31
CA TRP A 106 -0.26 -5.18 2.92
C TRP A 106 1.24 -5.29 3.22
N ASP A 107 2.09 -4.45 2.63
CA ASP A 107 3.52 -4.38 2.98
C ASP A 107 3.74 -3.90 4.42
N LEU A 108 2.75 -3.22 5.01
CA LEU A 108 2.81 -2.84 6.43
C LEU A 108 2.94 -4.04 7.36
N ALA A 109 2.43 -5.21 6.98
CA ALA A 109 2.58 -6.44 7.75
C ALA A 109 4.03 -6.98 7.72
N GLN A 110 4.83 -6.58 6.70
CA GLN A 110 6.19 -7.09 6.47
C GLN A 110 7.29 -6.07 6.83
N VAL A 111 6.95 -4.98 7.52
CA VAL A 111 7.91 -3.90 7.85
C VAL A 111 9.13 -4.39 8.63
N SER A 112 8.96 -5.39 9.52
CA SER A 112 10.06 -5.96 10.29
C SER A 112 11.07 -6.71 9.41
N GLU A 113 10.60 -7.39 8.39
CA GLU A 113 11.43 -8.12 7.42
C GLU A 113 12.12 -7.16 6.46
N ALA A 114 11.38 -6.16 5.98
CA ALA A 114 11.91 -5.12 5.10
C ALA A 114 13.07 -4.35 5.72
N ALA A 115 13.04 -4.09 7.04
CA ALA A 115 14.13 -3.41 7.74
C ALA A 115 15.45 -4.19 7.69
N GLY A 116 15.38 -5.52 7.74
CA GLY A 116 16.56 -6.40 7.59
C GLY A 116 17.17 -6.33 6.19
N VAL A 117 16.35 -6.32 5.15
CA VAL A 117 16.77 -6.24 3.75
C VAL A 117 17.31 -4.85 3.42
N ALA A 118 16.69 -3.80 3.92
CA ALA A 118 17.10 -2.42 3.68
C ALA A 118 18.54 -2.14 4.11
N SER A 119 18.98 -2.75 5.22
CA SER A 119 20.37 -2.61 5.69
C SER A 119 21.41 -3.23 4.74
N ALA A 120 21.04 -4.28 4.02
CA ALA A 120 21.90 -4.98 3.07
C ALA A 120 21.85 -4.37 1.64
N ALA A 121 20.78 -3.67 1.31
CA ALA A 121 20.50 -3.17 -0.04
C ALA A 121 21.29 -1.92 -0.45
N GLY A 122 22.13 -1.35 0.43
CA GLY A 122 22.96 -0.19 0.11
C GLY A 122 22.15 1.06 -0.28
N ILE A 123 21.09 1.36 0.45
CA ILE A 123 20.16 2.47 0.20
C ILE A 123 20.91 3.80 0.11
N LYS A 124 20.77 4.49 -1.04
CA LYS A 124 21.36 5.83 -1.27
C LYS A 124 20.29 6.90 -1.09
N ILE A 125 20.55 7.85 -0.19
CA ILE A 125 19.66 9.00 0.01
C ILE A 125 19.67 9.88 -1.25
N GLN A 126 18.49 10.21 -1.77
CA GLN A 126 18.35 11.05 -2.94
C GLN A 126 18.30 12.54 -2.57
N THR A 127 18.70 13.38 -3.53
CA THR A 127 18.65 14.84 -3.39
C THR A 127 17.20 15.33 -3.12
N SER A 128 16.20 14.71 -3.78
CA SER A 128 14.78 15.02 -3.53
C SER A 128 14.38 14.85 -2.07
N MET A 129 14.87 13.80 -1.40
CA MET A 129 14.59 13.55 0.02
C MET A 129 15.23 14.61 0.91
N ILE A 130 16.49 14.98 0.65
CA ILE A 130 17.19 16.02 1.41
C ILE A 130 16.46 17.37 1.27
N VAL A 131 16.13 17.76 0.05
CA VAL A 131 15.40 19.01 -0.22
C VAL A 131 14.03 19.00 0.44
N THR A 132 13.30 17.88 0.37
CA THR A 132 12.00 17.72 1.04
C THR A 132 12.14 17.94 2.55
N VAL A 133 13.10 17.31 3.21
CA VAL A 133 13.33 17.50 4.64
C VAL A 133 13.59 18.98 4.96
N VAL A 134 14.42 19.66 4.16
CA VAL A 134 14.73 21.10 4.36
C VAL A 134 13.46 21.95 4.19
N VAL A 135 12.65 21.70 3.15
CA VAL A 135 11.42 22.46 2.91
C VAL A 135 10.39 22.19 4.01
N GLU A 136 10.21 20.95 4.43
CA GLU A 136 9.27 20.61 5.51
C GLU A 136 9.70 21.21 6.86
N LEU A 137 10.99 21.24 7.16
CA LEU A 137 11.52 21.96 8.33
C LEU A 137 11.27 23.48 8.24
N ALA A 138 11.39 24.06 7.04
CA ALA A 138 11.06 25.48 6.82
C ALA A 138 9.56 25.75 6.99
N LEU A 139 8.68 24.86 6.49
CA LEU A 139 7.23 24.94 6.72
C LEU A 139 6.89 24.79 8.21
N MET A 140 7.54 23.88 8.90
CA MET A 140 7.37 23.70 10.35
C MET A 140 7.79 24.94 11.13
N ALA A 141 8.93 25.53 10.80
CA ALA A 141 9.40 26.79 11.39
C ALA A 141 8.46 27.96 11.04
N GLY A 142 8.02 28.05 9.77
CA GLY A 142 7.05 29.04 9.31
C GLY A 142 5.73 28.95 10.08
N SER A 143 5.24 27.73 10.31
CA SER A 143 4.04 27.50 11.13
C SER A 143 4.22 28.00 12.56
N PHE A 144 5.38 27.75 13.18
CA PHE A 144 5.68 28.25 14.52
C PHE A 144 5.58 29.76 14.61
N PHE A 145 6.22 30.47 13.69
CA PHE A 145 6.20 31.94 13.70
C PHE A 145 4.83 32.51 13.35
N LEU A 146 4.16 31.94 12.38
CA LEU A 146 2.84 32.39 11.90
C LEU A 146 1.76 32.25 12.98
N TYR A 147 1.80 31.20 13.77
CA TYR A 147 0.79 30.94 14.80
C TYR A 147 1.24 31.38 16.20
N ARG A 148 2.41 31.95 16.34
CA ARG A 148 2.88 32.52 17.60
C ARG A 148 1.89 33.58 18.13
N GLY A 149 1.58 33.51 19.41
CA GLY A 149 0.60 34.40 20.03
C GLY A 149 -0.87 34.08 19.74
N ARG A 150 -1.17 32.90 19.20
CA ARG A 150 -2.54 32.41 19.04
C ARG A 150 -3.19 32.28 20.42
N HIS A 151 -4.35 32.94 20.62
CA HIS A 151 -5.07 32.87 21.88
C HIS A 151 -5.56 31.43 22.20
N LYS A 152 -5.57 31.10 23.49
CA LYS A 152 -6.16 29.84 23.98
C LYS A 152 -7.63 29.80 23.60
N GLN A 153 -8.02 28.85 22.81
CA GLN A 153 -9.42 28.65 22.42
C GLN A 153 -10.15 27.86 23.52
N ARG A 154 -11.43 28.15 23.72
CA ARG A 154 -12.30 27.39 24.62
C ARG A 154 -12.32 25.91 24.18
N TRP A 155 -12.51 25.01 25.15
CA TRP A 155 -12.48 23.57 24.89
C TRP A 155 -13.59 23.11 23.92
N LEU A 156 -14.79 23.73 24.03
CA LEU A 156 -15.95 23.34 23.23
C LEU A 156 -15.73 23.50 21.71
N PRO A 157 -15.26 24.65 21.18
CA PRO A 157 -14.92 24.76 19.76
C PRO A 157 -13.80 23.79 19.31
N ARG A 158 -12.89 23.43 20.21
CA ARG A 158 -11.82 22.46 19.90
C ARG A 158 -12.42 21.07 19.67
N VAL A 159 -13.26 20.59 20.59
CA VAL A 159 -13.92 19.29 20.48
C VAL A 159 -14.80 19.27 19.22
N ALA A 160 -15.61 20.32 19.00
CA ALA A 160 -16.47 20.42 17.82
C ALA A 160 -15.63 20.43 16.52
N GLY A 161 -14.54 21.18 16.47
CA GLY A 161 -13.64 21.23 15.32
C GLY A 161 -12.93 19.91 15.07
N SER A 162 -12.43 19.24 16.12
CA SER A 162 -11.84 17.89 15.99
C SER A 162 -12.86 16.88 15.49
N ALA A 163 -14.07 16.88 16.05
CA ALA A 163 -15.12 15.95 15.65
C ALA A 163 -15.56 16.19 14.19
N ALA A 164 -15.75 17.44 13.79
CA ALA A 164 -16.12 17.77 12.42
C ALA A 164 -15.01 17.38 11.41
N THR A 165 -13.75 17.65 11.74
CA THR A 165 -12.61 17.30 10.87
C THR A 165 -12.41 15.79 10.83
N ALA A 166 -12.55 15.09 11.96
CA ALA A 166 -12.52 13.63 11.99
C ALA A 166 -13.64 13.01 11.17
N ALA A 167 -14.87 13.54 11.27
CA ALA A 167 -16.00 13.09 10.45
C ALA A 167 -15.74 13.31 8.95
N ALA A 168 -15.18 14.48 8.58
CA ALA A 168 -14.81 14.75 7.19
C ALA A 168 -13.71 13.80 6.69
N LEU A 169 -12.71 13.49 7.52
CA LEU A 169 -11.66 12.53 7.20
C LEU A 169 -12.22 11.12 7.07
N CYS A 170 -13.08 10.69 7.99
CA CYS A 170 -13.78 9.40 7.88
C CYS A 170 -14.64 9.33 6.61
N LEU A 171 -15.37 10.40 6.27
CA LEU A 171 -16.15 10.45 5.04
C LEU A 171 -15.25 10.34 3.81
N LEU A 172 -14.10 11.00 3.79
CA LEU A 172 -13.13 10.89 2.70
C LEU A 172 -12.57 9.48 2.58
N ILE A 173 -12.21 8.85 3.71
CA ILE A 173 -11.64 7.49 3.71
C ILE A 173 -12.71 6.47 3.32
N PHE A 174 -13.78 6.37 4.11
CA PHE A 174 -14.80 5.32 3.97
C PHE A 174 -15.80 5.60 2.85
N GLY A 175 -16.05 6.88 2.53
CA GLY A 175 -17.02 7.27 1.52
C GLY A 175 -16.43 7.51 0.13
N VAL A 176 -15.12 7.69 0.02
CA VAL A 176 -14.45 7.90 -1.26
C VAL A 176 -13.37 6.83 -1.50
N TYR A 177 -12.28 6.84 -0.72
CA TYR A 177 -11.13 5.98 -1.01
C TYR A 177 -11.46 4.47 -0.95
N LEU A 178 -12.28 4.04 0.00
CA LEU A 178 -12.68 2.64 0.16
C LEU A 178 -13.92 2.26 -0.67
N GLN A 179 -14.37 3.15 -1.57
CA GLN A 179 -15.52 2.89 -2.44
C GLN A 179 -15.07 2.85 -3.91
N PRO A 180 -14.78 1.68 -4.49
CA PRO A 180 -14.29 1.57 -5.88
C PRO A 180 -15.20 2.25 -6.89
N ALA A 181 -16.53 2.16 -6.70
CA ALA A 181 -17.50 2.82 -7.57
C ALA A 181 -17.40 4.36 -7.53
N VAL A 182 -17.13 4.93 -6.35
CA VAL A 182 -16.95 6.38 -6.19
C VAL A 182 -15.62 6.82 -6.79
N CYS A 183 -14.54 6.05 -6.55
CA CYS A 183 -13.23 6.28 -7.18
C CYS A 183 -13.36 6.29 -8.70
N GLN A 184 -14.03 5.30 -9.27
CA GLN A 184 -14.25 5.22 -10.72
C GLN A 184 -15.08 6.42 -11.24
N ALA A 185 -16.10 6.86 -10.49
CA ALA A 185 -16.93 8.00 -10.88
C ALA A 185 -16.15 9.32 -10.90
N VAL A 186 -15.09 9.46 -10.10
CA VAL A 186 -14.19 10.62 -10.10
C VAL A 186 -12.95 10.42 -10.98
N GLY A 187 -12.88 9.38 -11.82
CA GLY A 187 -11.81 9.17 -12.79
C GLY A 187 -10.65 8.29 -12.30
N ILE A 188 -10.73 7.74 -11.09
CA ILE A 188 -9.69 6.84 -10.54
C ILE A 188 -10.11 5.39 -10.82
N VAL A 189 -9.56 4.81 -11.88
CA VAL A 189 -9.89 3.45 -12.32
C VAL A 189 -8.86 2.48 -11.76
N ALA A 190 -9.32 1.52 -10.96
CA ALA A 190 -8.45 0.50 -10.38
C ALA A 190 -7.75 -0.33 -11.47
N ASP A 191 -6.48 -0.59 -11.29
CA ASP A 191 -5.66 -1.48 -12.12
C ASP A 191 -4.92 -2.47 -11.21
N PRO A 192 -5.56 -3.56 -10.82
CA PRO A 192 -4.98 -4.51 -9.87
C PRO A 192 -3.73 -5.22 -10.41
N TRP A 193 -3.60 -5.30 -11.74
CA TRP A 193 -2.50 -6.02 -12.40
C TRP A 193 -1.25 -5.18 -12.65
N MET A 194 -1.41 -3.84 -12.73
CA MET A 194 -0.31 -2.92 -13.04
C MET A 194 -0.23 -1.80 -12.00
N GLN A 195 0.10 -2.17 -10.79
CA GLN A 195 0.14 -1.26 -9.65
C GLN A 195 1.19 -0.16 -9.79
N ASP A 196 2.32 -0.43 -10.45
CA ASP A 196 3.33 0.58 -10.77
C ASP A 196 2.77 1.69 -11.65
N ARG A 197 1.98 1.33 -12.67
CA ARG A 197 1.28 2.27 -13.55
C ARG A 197 0.19 3.01 -12.79
N TYR A 198 -0.56 2.33 -11.95
CA TYR A 198 -1.62 2.91 -11.12
C TYR A 198 -1.08 4.03 -10.23
N TYR A 199 0.00 3.77 -9.50
CA TYR A 199 0.66 4.77 -8.65
C TYR A 199 1.29 5.91 -9.46
N ARG A 200 1.75 5.62 -10.66
CA ARG A 200 2.30 6.64 -11.57
C ARG A 200 1.22 7.61 -12.04
N TYR A 201 -0.01 7.16 -12.28
CA TYR A 201 -1.11 8.03 -12.69
C TYR A 201 -1.74 8.77 -11.50
N TYR A 202 -2.04 8.10 -10.43
CA TYR A 202 -2.84 8.64 -9.34
C TYR A 202 -2.04 9.11 -8.13
N GLY A 203 -0.72 8.95 -8.14
CA GLY A 203 0.17 9.32 -7.04
C GLY A 203 0.17 8.31 -5.89
N VAL A 204 1.21 8.39 -5.05
CA VAL A 204 1.43 7.39 -3.98
C VAL A 204 0.35 7.46 -2.91
N VAL A 205 -0.01 8.65 -2.44
CA VAL A 205 -0.98 8.80 -1.34
C VAL A 205 -2.34 8.25 -1.75
N THR A 206 -2.84 8.64 -2.93
CA THR A 206 -4.13 8.17 -3.43
C THR A 206 -4.08 6.68 -3.76
N GLY A 207 -3.03 6.22 -4.45
CA GLY A 207 -2.84 4.81 -4.78
C GLY A 207 -2.80 3.92 -3.54
N PHE A 208 -2.11 4.34 -2.48
CA PHE A 208 -2.07 3.61 -1.21
C PHE A 208 -3.44 3.59 -0.53
N MET A 209 -4.12 4.74 -0.45
CA MET A 209 -5.41 4.85 0.24
C MET A 209 -6.52 4.06 -0.46
N THR A 210 -6.55 4.03 -1.78
CA THR A 210 -7.53 3.25 -2.55
C THR A 210 -7.28 1.76 -2.46
N ASN A 211 -6.01 1.32 -2.40
CA ASN A 211 -5.67 -0.09 -2.23
C ASN A 211 -5.99 -0.64 -0.82
N LEU A 212 -6.33 0.20 0.15
CA LEU A 212 -6.85 -0.28 1.44
C LEU A 212 -8.15 -1.09 1.29
N SER A 213 -8.95 -0.82 0.26
CA SER A 213 -10.15 -1.60 -0.04
C SER A 213 -9.85 -3.05 -0.44
N ASN A 214 -8.62 -3.34 -0.88
CA ASN A 214 -8.18 -4.67 -1.30
C ASN A 214 -7.59 -5.52 -0.16
N LEU A 215 -7.59 -5.00 1.08
CA LEU A 215 -7.13 -5.76 2.26
C LEU A 215 -8.13 -6.83 2.70
N GLU A 216 -9.41 -6.64 2.41
CA GLU A 216 -10.45 -7.63 2.67
C GLU A 216 -10.71 -8.44 1.40
N ILE A 217 -10.59 -9.75 1.50
CA ILE A 217 -11.03 -10.69 0.47
C ILE A 217 -12.46 -11.08 0.82
N ASP A 218 -13.38 -10.80 -0.08
CA ASP A 218 -14.78 -11.19 0.09
C ASP A 218 -14.86 -12.71 0.22
N LYS A 219 -15.52 -13.16 1.29
CA LYS A 219 -15.80 -14.57 1.46
C LYS A 219 -16.84 -14.99 0.41
N PRO A 220 -16.69 -16.18 -0.22
CA PRO A 220 -17.74 -16.73 -1.07
C PRO A 220 -19.07 -16.80 -0.33
N ASP A 221 -20.19 -16.59 -1.04
CA ASP A 221 -21.53 -16.54 -0.45
C ASP A 221 -21.90 -17.75 0.41
N ASN A 222 -21.29 -18.91 0.14
CA ASN A 222 -21.54 -20.16 0.86
C ASN A 222 -20.36 -20.59 1.75
N TYR A 223 -19.51 -19.64 2.16
CA TYR A 223 -18.36 -19.96 3.02
C TYR A 223 -18.81 -20.21 4.46
N SER A 224 -18.88 -21.49 4.82
CA SER A 224 -19.13 -21.96 6.18
C SER A 224 -18.23 -23.17 6.50
N GLU A 225 -18.05 -23.46 7.77
CA GLU A 225 -17.29 -24.62 8.23
C GLU A 225 -17.90 -25.92 7.67
N GLU A 226 -19.24 -26.03 7.68
CA GLU A 226 -19.95 -27.18 7.13
C GLU A 226 -19.74 -27.35 5.61
N THR A 227 -19.66 -26.23 4.86
CA THR A 227 -19.41 -26.30 3.41
C THR A 227 -17.97 -26.73 3.13
N VAL A 228 -17.02 -26.24 3.91
CA VAL A 228 -15.62 -26.65 3.80
C VAL A 228 -15.46 -28.12 4.14
N ASP A 229 -16.06 -28.59 5.24
CA ASP A 229 -16.03 -30.00 5.65
C ASP A 229 -16.68 -30.89 4.61
N ALA A 230 -17.83 -30.49 4.06
CA ALA A 230 -18.49 -31.25 2.99
C ALA A 230 -17.64 -31.33 1.70
N ILE A 231 -16.85 -30.30 1.38
CA ILE A 231 -15.88 -30.35 0.26
C ILE A 231 -14.74 -31.31 0.60
N LEU A 232 -14.21 -31.27 1.83
CA LEU A 232 -13.12 -32.13 2.27
C LEU A 232 -13.54 -33.58 2.33
N ASP A 233 -14.76 -33.87 2.78
CA ASP A 233 -15.33 -35.22 2.82
C ASP A 233 -15.55 -35.80 1.41
N ASN A 234 -15.85 -34.96 0.43
CA ASN A 234 -16.01 -35.34 -0.97
C ASN A 234 -14.70 -35.38 -1.76
N VAL A 235 -13.57 -35.03 -1.16
CA VAL A 235 -12.26 -35.21 -1.82
C VAL A 235 -12.00 -36.71 -1.96
N ASP A 236 -12.11 -37.18 -3.17
CA ASP A 236 -11.89 -38.58 -3.53
C ASP A 236 -10.51 -39.02 -3.04
N GLU A 237 -10.47 -40.08 -2.20
CA GLU A 237 -9.20 -40.61 -1.66
C GLU A 237 -8.27 -41.08 -2.78
N SER A 238 -8.79 -41.37 -3.98
CA SER A 238 -8.00 -41.71 -5.14
C SER A 238 -7.12 -40.54 -5.66
N ARG A 239 -7.45 -39.30 -5.27
CA ARG A 239 -6.65 -38.11 -5.55
C ARG A 239 -5.65 -37.79 -4.45
N LYS A 240 -5.63 -38.55 -3.35
CA LYS A 240 -4.56 -38.42 -2.35
C LYS A 240 -3.26 -38.81 -3.04
N PHE A 241 -2.48 -37.81 -3.33
CA PHE A 241 -1.13 -37.79 -3.84
C PHE A 241 -0.62 -39.13 -4.32
N SER A 242 -0.41 -39.26 -5.62
CA SER A 242 0.35 -40.39 -6.18
C SER A 242 1.58 -40.55 -5.30
N THR A 243 1.71 -41.69 -4.64
CA THR A 243 2.82 -41.99 -3.75
C THR A 243 4.07 -42.05 -4.60
N SER A 244 4.80 -40.93 -4.64
CA SER A 244 6.13 -40.92 -5.21
C SER A 244 6.99 -41.89 -4.43
N PRO A 245 7.82 -42.72 -5.09
CA PRO A 245 8.79 -43.58 -4.41
C PRO A 245 9.74 -42.81 -3.48
N LEU A 246 9.85 -41.49 -3.67
CA LEU A 246 10.64 -40.59 -2.83
C LEU A 246 9.95 -40.23 -1.50
N TYR A 247 8.65 -40.44 -1.39
CA TYR A 247 7.88 -40.21 -0.16
C TYR A 247 7.04 -41.45 0.13
N PRO A 248 7.59 -42.46 0.84
CA PRO A 248 6.81 -43.58 1.28
C PRO A 248 5.66 -43.07 2.15
N THR A 249 4.45 -43.53 1.89
CA THR A 249 3.20 -43.22 2.61
C THR A 249 3.23 -43.53 4.10
N SER A 250 4.31 -44.04 4.62
CA SER A 250 4.54 -44.35 6.03
C SER A 250 5.13 -43.18 6.84
N TYR A 251 4.94 -41.92 6.42
CA TYR A 251 4.95 -40.81 7.39
C TYR A 251 3.61 -40.78 8.15
N ALA A 252 3.06 -41.92 8.49
CA ALA A 252 2.27 -42.05 9.70
C ALA A 252 3.19 -41.57 10.81
N ALA A 253 2.74 -40.52 11.54
CA ALA A 253 3.43 -40.01 12.67
C ALA A 253 3.79 -41.16 13.61
N THR A 254 4.88 -41.85 13.38
CA THR A 254 5.52 -42.65 14.38
C THR A 254 6.02 -41.65 15.40
N THR A 255 5.30 -41.54 16.49
CA THR A 255 5.78 -41.04 17.76
C THR A 255 6.94 -41.95 18.22
N ALA A 256 8.00 -42.02 17.44
CA ALA A 256 9.27 -42.58 17.84
C ALA A 256 9.95 -41.49 18.68
N LYS A 257 9.74 -41.60 19.98
CA LYS A 257 10.63 -40.98 20.96
C LYS A 257 12.04 -41.47 20.66
N ASP A 258 12.98 -40.51 20.56
CA ASP A 258 14.41 -40.70 20.68
C ASP A 258 15.20 -41.45 19.61
N GLU A 259 15.00 -41.11 18.33
CA GLU A 259 16.13 -41.14 17.38
C GLU A 259 16.41 -39.72 16.87
N GLN A 260 17.70 -39.33 16.86
CA GLN A 260 18.14 -38.09 16.27
C GLN A 260 17.86 -38.12 14.75
N VAL A 261 16.61 -37.88 14.40
CA VAL A 261 16.22 -37.75 12.98
C VAL A 261 16.95 -36.55 12.44
N LYS A 262 17.90 -36.79 11.56
CA LYS A 262 18.61 -35.75 10.83
C LYS A 262 17.58 -34.94 10.08
N LYS A 263 17.37 -33.68 10.50
CA LYS A 263 16.38 -32.81 9.86
C LYS A 263 16.73 -32.68 8.38
N PRO A 264 15.79 -32.93 7.46
CA PRO A 264 16.05 -32.76 6.02
C PRO A 264 16.27 -31.30 5.70
N THR A 265 17.13 -31.04 4.72
CA THR A 265 17.20 -29.71 4.10
C THR A 265 16.02 -29.56 3.17
N ILE A 266 15.17 -28.54 3.42
CA ILE A 266 14.02 -28.23 2.58
C ILE A 266 14.40 -27.00 1.74
N ILE A 267 14.28 -27.13 0.42
CA ILE A 267 14.53 -26.04 -0.53
C ILE A 267 13.19 -25.69 -1.16
N TYR A 268 12.72 -24.46 -0.93
CA TYR A 268 11.55 -23.92 -1.60
C TYR A 268 12.02 -23.11 -2.81
N VAL A 269 11.47 -23.44 -3.99
CA VAL A 269 11.68 -22.65 -5.20
C VAL A 269 10.32 -22.09 -5.60
N MET A 270 10.12 -20.78 -5.40
CA MET A 270 8.97 -20.08 -5.92
C MET A 270 9.27 -19.69 -7.36
N ASN A 271 8.54 -20.28 -8.29
CA ASN A 271 8.66 -19.96 -9.71
C ASN A 271 7.41 -19.16 -10.11
N GLU A 272 7.41 -17.89 -9.77
CA GLU A 272 6.29 -16.99 -10.05
C GLU A 272 5.94 -16.96 -11.52
N SER A 273 4.65 -16.88 -11.82
CA SER A 273 4.12 -16.85 -13.19
C SER A 273 4.48 -18.10 -14.04
N TYR A 274 4.98 -19.16 -13.40
CA TYR A 274 5.21 -20.41 -14.12
C TYR A 274 3.85 -21.08 -14.44
N TRP A 275 3.64 -21.31 -15.70
CA TRP A 275 2.45 -21.96 -16.19
C TRP A 275 2.81 -23.05 -17.21
N ASP A 276 2.10 -24.16 -17.19
CA ASP A 276 2.32 -25.21 -18.15
C ASP A 276 1.73 -24.82 -19.51
N VAL A 277 2.61 -24.46 -20.43
CA VAL A 277 2.25 -23.99 -21.77
C VAL A 277 1.47 -25.03 -22.56
N SER A 278 1.62 -26.34 -22.26
CA SER A 278 0.85 -27.40 -22.90
C SER A 278 -0.67 -27.29 -22.67
N GLU A 279 -1.10 -26.58 -21.63
CA GLU A 279 -2.51 -26.31 -21.39
C GLU A 279 -3.19 -25.46 -22.47
N LEU A 280 -2.42 -24.79 -23.34
CA LEU A 280 -2.96 -24.09 -24.50
C LEU A 280 -3.58 -25.06 -25.53
N GLU A 281 -3.26 -26.36 -25.47
CA GLU A 281 -3.86 -27.37 -26.35
C GLU A 281 -5.37 -27.45 -26.17
N GLN A 282 -5.88 -27.21 -24.98
CA GLN A 282 -7.34 -27.16 -24.72
C GLN A 282 -8.04 -26.03 -25.51
N TYR A 283 -7.29 -25.01 -25.92
CA TYR A 283 -7.77 -23.87 -26.71
C TYR A 283 -7.45 -24.01 -28.21
N GLY A 284 -7.00 -25.22 -28.64
CA GLY A 284 -6.77 -25.55 -30.06
C GLY A 284 -5.35 -25.21 -30.54
N ILE A 285 -4.43 -24.76 -29.67
CA ILE A 285 -3.01 -24.59 -30.01
C ILE A 285 -2.35 -25.95 -29.93
N LYS A 286 -1.72 -26.42 -31.03
CA LYS A 286 -1.01 -27.71 -31.08
C LYS A 286 0.51 -27.46 -31.05
N PHE A 287 1.17 -28.29 -30.29
CA PHE A 287 2.63 -28.31 -30.22
C PHE A 287 3.16 -29.58 -30.90
N ASP A 288 4.21 -29.47 -31.69
CA ASP A 288 4.82 -30.63 -32.37
C ASP A 288 5.63 -31.49 -31.40
N THR A 289 6.00 -30.97 -30.24
CA THR A 289 6.75 -31.68 -29.20
C THR A 289 6.21 -31.28 -27.82
N ASP A 290 6.48 -32.08 -26.81
CA ASP A 290 6.16 -31.73 -25.43
C ASP A 290 6.97 -30.52 -24.98
N VAL A 291 6.33 -29.37 -24.89
CA VAL A 291 6.93 -28.08 -24.51
C VAL A 291 7.26 -27.99 -23.03
N SER A 292 6.69 -28.88 -22.21
CA SER A 292 6.85 -28.95 -20.75
C SER A 292 7.44 -30.29 -20.30
N ALA A 293 8.22 -30.97 -21.15
CA ALA A 293 8.69 -32.34 -20.94
C ALA A 293 9.33 -32.58 -19.56
N ASN A 294 10.15 -31.64 -19.05
CA ASN A 294 10.78 -31.78 -17.74
C ASN A 294 9.74 -31.69 -16.59
N LEU A 295 8.73 -30.83 -16.72
CA LEU A 295 7.64 -30.73 -15.76
C LEU A 295 6.82 -32.02 -15.76
N HIS A 296 6.43 -32.51 -16.92
CA HIS A 296 5.65 -33.73 -17.05
C HIS A 296 6.42 -34.94 -16.51
N ALA A 297 7.72 -35.00 -16.73
CA ALA A 297 8.57 -36.06 -16.13
C ALA A 297 8.62 -35.96 -14.59
N LEU A 298 8.70 -34.76 -14.03
CA LEU A 298 8.64 -34.56 -12.58
C LEU A 298 7.27 -34.93 -11.99
N GLN A 299 6.19 -34.61 -12.68
CA GLN A 299 4.83 -34.97 -12.24
C GLN A 299 4.62 -36.47 -12.17
N GLN A 300 5.33 -37.27 -12.99
CA GLN A 300 5.25 -38.73 -12.93
C GLN A 300 6.00 -39.35 -11.75
N THR A 301 6.99 -38.63 -11.20
CA THR A 301 7.91 -39.15 -10.18
C THR A 301 7.79 -38.43 -8.84
N SER A 302 7.01 -37.37 -8.76
CA SER A 302 6.88 -36.51 -7.59
C SER A 302 5.42 -36.22 -7.26
N ALA A 303 5.12 -35.87 -6.02
CA ALA A 303 3.81 -35.34 -5.66
C ALA A 303 3.62 -33.97 -6.33
N TYR A 304 2.52 -33.78 -7.03
CA TYR A 304 2.19 -32.50 -7.66
C TYR A 304 0.73 -32.14 -7.47
N GLY A 305 0.42 -30.88 -7.62
CA GLY A 305 -0.94 -30.35 -7.54
C GLY A 305 -0.99 -28.94 -8.07
N ARG A 306 -2.19 -28.41 -8.22
CA ARG A 306 -2.42 -27.02 -8.60
C ARG A 306 -2.90 -26.25 -7.41
N ALA A 307 -2.25 -25.13 -7.11
CA ALA A 307 -2.69 -24.18 -6.12
C ALA A 307 -3.28 -22.95 -6.82
N TYR A 308 -4.37 -22.43 -6.28
CA TYR A 308 -4.95 -21.16 -6.71
C TYR A 308 -4.66 -20.13 -5.63
N SER A 309 -3.94 -19.08 -5.98
CA SER A 309 -3.68 -17.98 -5.06
C SER A 309 -4.79 -16.92 -5.21
N PRO A 310 -5.41 -16.47 -4.10
CA PRO A 310 -6.37 -15.38 -4.14
C PRO A 310 -5.70 -14.00 -4.18
N SER A 311 -4.37 -13.93 -4.13
CA SER A 311 -3.64 -12.66 -4.13
C SER A 311 -3.55 -12.07 -5.54
N PHE A 312 -3.63 -10.73 -5.61
CA PHE A 312 -3.36 -10.01 -6.84
C PHE A 312 -1.88 -10.13 -7.21
N GLY A 313 -1.61 -10.43 -8.48
CA GLY A 313 -0.25 -10.50 -9.00
C GLY A 313 0.42 -11.86 -8.95
N GLY A 314 -0.31 -12.92 -8.61
CA GLY A 314 0.21 -14.26 -8.81
C GLY A 314 0.11 -15.22 -7.73
#